data_1f4a96e50768dfc9d74a6cd92e9257e2
#
_entry.id   1f4a96e50768dfc9d74a6cd92e9257e2
#
_cell.length_a   1.000
_cell.length_b   1.000
_cell.length_c   1.000
_cell.angle_alpha   90.00
_cell.angle_beta   90.00
_cell.angle_gamma   90.00
#
_symmetry.space_group_name_H-M   'P 1'
#
loop_
_entity.id
_entity.type
_entity.pdbx_description
1 polymer ?
#
loop_
_entity_poly.entity_id
_entity_poly.type
_entity_poly.pdbx_seq_one_letter_code
_entity_poly.pdbx_strand_id
1 'polypeptide(L)'
;VRLALTLCAVALAGVCAAASGTPEQDRRGLVEFFAGRFPGVALEDYVYGAMIASADARAQYEQIMEFPPFLNDIEAGRKIWETPFRNGRRFADCFPDGGRNAAGEYPRYDERLGRVITFEAALNQCRQANGEPPAAYGEREPMGVLTAYARTLSDGMRVNVKVDTPAARAKYQAGKDLYFRRLGQLNASCAGCHVHNAGNTMRMEIISPALGQATHWPIFRGGEELMTLQGRFKRCMEQMRAVPYGYDSEEWNNLEYFLSYLSRGLPMRSSVFRK
;
A
#
# COMPACT_ATOMS: atom_id res chain seq x y z
N VAL A 1 -68.15 -31.69 -14.65
CA VAL A 1 -67.12 -30.67 -14.88
C VAL A 1 -66.21 -30.64 -13.63
N ARG A 2 -65.01 -31.24 -13.71
CA ARG A 2 -64.01 -31.19 -12.60
C ARG A 2 -63.00 -30.11 -12.95
N LEU A 3 -62.92 -29.07 -12.16
CA LEU A 3 -61.87 -28.05 -12.22
C LEU A 3 -60.62 -28.57 -11.51
N ALA A 4 -59.55 -28.71 -12.24
CA ALA A 4 -58.22 -28.98 -11.69
C ALA A 4 -57.51 -27.65 -11.40
N LEU A 5 -57.26 -27.38 -10.10
CA LEU A 5 -56.39 -26.27 -9.66
C LEU A 5 -54.92 -26.70 -9.81
N THR A 6 -54.24 -26.06 -10.71
CA THR A 6 -52.77 -26.18 -10.87
C THR A 6 -52.10 -25.20 -9.88
N LEU A 7 -51.49 -25.71 -8.82
CA LEU A 7 -50.62 -24.90 -7.98
C LEU A 7 -49.28 -24.62 -8.70
N CYS A 8 -49.07 -23.37 -9.05
CA CYS A 8 -47.72 -22.89 -9.47
C CYS A 8 -46.85 -22.73 -8.22
N ALA A 9 -45.87 -23.62 -8.03
CA ALA A 9 -44.82 -23.47 -7.04
C ALA A 9 -43.80 -22.44 -7.57
N VAL A 10 -43.80 -21.26 -6.97
CA VAL A 10 -42.76 -20.25 -7.19
C VAL A 10 -41.51 -20.69 -6.45
N ALA A 11 -40.52 -21.20 -7.19
CA ALA A 11 -39.20 -21.48 -6.66
C ALA A 11 -38.48 -20.13 -6.39
N LEU A 12 -38.34 -19.74 -5.11
CA LEU A 12 -37.42 -18.70 -4.71
C LEU A 12 -35.99 -19.18 -5.01
N ALA A 13 -35.44 -18.71 -6.11
CA ALA A 13 -34.00 -18.81 -6.36
C ALA A 13 -33.29 -17.93 -5.34
N GLY A 14 -32.79 -18.52 -4.25
CA GLY A 14 -31.89 -17.87 -3.32
C GLY A 14 -30.64 -17.44 -4.07
N VAL A 15 -30.45 -16.16 -4.27
CA VAL A 15 -29.18 -15.59 -4.74
C VAL A 15 -28.17 -15.91 -3.63
N CYS A 16 -27.40 -16.98 -3.80
CA CYS A 16 -26.17 -17.18 -3.03
C CYS A 16 -25.23 -16.02 -3.39
N ALA A 17 -25.25 -14.97 -2.60
CA ALA A 17 -24.16 -14.01 -2.58
C ALA A 17 -22.91 -14.83 -2.23
N ALA A 18 -22.01 -15.00 -3.19
CA ALA A 18 -20.70 -15.58 -2.93
C ALA A 18 -20.10 -14.81 -1.77
N ALA A 19 -19.94 -15.45 -0.60
CA ALA A 19 -19.34 -14.82 0.56
C ALA A 19 -17.94 -14.37 0.14
N SER A 20 -17.73 -13.06 0.11
CA SER A 20 -16.38 -12.51 -0.09
C SER A 20 -15.49 -13.10 1.00
N GLY A 21 -14.34 -13.65 0.61
CA GLY A 21 -13.40 -14.25 1.55
C GLY A 21 -13.00 -13.26 2.63
N THR A 22 -12.61 -13.76 3.81
CA THR A 22 -12.06 -12.89 4.85
C THR A 22 -10.73 -12.30 4.39
N PRO A 23 -10.29 -11.14 4.93
CA PRO A 23 -8.99 -10.56 4.59
C PRO A 23 -7.82 -11.56 4.71
N GLU A 24 -7.88 -12.45 5.69
CA GLU A 24 -6.84 -13.48 5.87
C GLU A 24 -6.92 -14.59 4.82
N GLN A 25 -8.13 -14.96 4.36
CA GLN A 25 -8.29 -15.88 3.24
C GLN A 25 -7.74 -15.28 1.94
N ASP A 26 -8.00 -14.00 1.69
CA ASP A 26 -7.44 -13.29 0.54
C ASP A 26 -5.90 -13.29 0.57
N ARG A 27 -5.32 -12.97 1.74
CA ARG A 27 -3.86 -12.96 1.92
C ARG A 27 -3.25 -14.34 1.69
N ARG A 28 -3.82 -15.38 2.30
CA ARG A 28 -3.34 -16.77 2.13
C ARG A 28 -3.46 -17.24 0.69
N GLY A 29 -4.60 -17.01 0.04
CA GLY A 29 -4.79 -17.37 -1.36
C GLY A 29 -3.77 -16.68 -2.28
N LEU A 30 -3.42 -15.43 -1.98
CA LEU A 30 -2.40 -14.71 -2.74
C LEU A 30 -0.99 -15.26 -2.49
N VAL A 31 -0.66 -15.62 -1.24
CA VAL A 31 0.61 -16.27 -0.91
C VAL A 31 0.74 -17.61 -1.64
N GLU A 32 -0.30 -18.45 -1.61
CA GLU A 32 -0.33 -19.74 -2.33
C GLU A 32 -0.22 -19.56 -3.85
N PHE A 33 -0.94 -18.58 -4.41
CA PHE A 33 -0.85 -18.25 -5.83
C PHE A 33 0.58 -17.87 -6.24
N PHE A 34 1.23 -16.99 -5.47
CA PHE A 34 2.59 -16.57 -5.81
C PHE A 34 3.65 -17.62 -5.49
N ALA A 35 3.45 -18.48 -4.50
CA ALA A 35 4.33 -19.63 -4.27
C ALA A 35 4.34 -20.58 -5.47
N GLY A 36 3.18 -20.78 -6.11
CA GLY A 36 3.08 -21.56 -7.35
C GLY A 36 3.68 -20.84 -8.57
N ARG A 37 3.60 -19.51 -8.62
CA ARG A 37 4.10 -18.71 -9.76
C ARG A 37 5.61 -18.46 -9.69
N PHE A 38 6.19 -18.36 -8.50
CA PHE A 38 7.62 -18.13 -8.25
C PHE A 38 8.17 -19.23 -7.33
N PRO A 39 8.28 -20.48 -7.83
CA PRO A 39 8.74 -21.59 -7.00
C PRO A 39 10.15 -21.33 -6.48
N GLY A 40 10.38 -21.60 -5.20
CA GLY A 40 11.67 -21.39 -4.54
C GLY A 40 11.91 -19.98 -3.99
N VAL A 41 11.04 -19.02 -4.26
CA VAL A 41 11.12 -17.68 -3.65
C VAL A 41 10.55 -17.74 -2.23
N ALA A 42 11.37 -17.37 -1.24
CA ALA A 42 10.92 -17.28 0.15
C ALA A 42 9.89 -16.17 0.32
N LEU A 43 8.92 -16.36 1.23
CA LEU A 43 7.86 -15.37 1.48
C LEU A 43 8.45 -13.99 1.83
N GLU A 44 9.53 -13.94 2.60
CA GLU A 44 10.17 -12.68 3.00
C GLU A 44 10.84 -11.93 1.84
N ASP A 45 11.18 -12.61 0.75
CA ASP A 45 11.81 -11.98 -0.42
C ASP A 45 10.83 -11.14 -1.26
N TYR A 46 9.51 -11.31 -1.08
CA TYR A 46 8.54 -10.49 -1.79
C TYR A 46 8.64 -8.98 -1.50
N VAL A 47 9.33 -8.59 -0.43
CA VAL A 47 9.68 -7.18 -0.16
C VAL A 47 10.58 -6.58 -1.25
N TYR A 48 11.26 -7.40 -2.04
CA TYR A 48 12.09 -6.95 -3.17
C TYR A 48 11.27 -6.72 -4.46
N GLY A 49 9.98 -7.02 -4.44
CA GLY A 49 9.06 -6.75 -5.56
C GLY A 49 9.49 -7.43 -6.85
N ALA A 50 9.67 -6.66 -7.94
CA ALA A 50 10.04 -7.20 -9.25
C ALA A 50 11.38 -7.96 -9.28
N MET A 51 12.28 -7.66 -8.36
CA MET A 51 13.62 -8.27 -8.31
C MET A 51 13.61 -9.76 -7.94
N ILE A 52 12.50 -10.29 -7.43
CA ILE A 52 12.39 -11.75 -7.22
C ILE A 52 12.39 -12.55 -8.53
N ALA A 53 12.05 -11.89 -9.64
CA ALA A 53 11.99 -12.51 -10.97
C ALA A 53 13.27 -12.28 -11.80
N SER A 54 14.30 -11.61 -11.26
CA SER A 54 15.54 -11.30 -11.98
C SER A 54 16.72 -11.19 -11.03
N ALA A 55 17.64 -12.16 -11.11
CA ALA A 55 18.89 -12.15 -10.34
C ALA A 55 19.74 -10.90 -10.67
N ASP A 56 19.80 -10.49 -11.94
CA ASP A 56 20.55 -9.31 -12.37
C ASP A 56 19.95 -8.01 -11.76
N ALA A 57 18.62 -7.89 -11.74
CA ALA A 57 17.97 -6.74 -11.11
C ALA A 57 18.24 -6.72 -9.59
N ARG A 58 18.30 -7.90 -8.96
CA ARG A 58 18.65 -8.03 -7.55
C ARG A 58 20.10 -7.62 -7.29
N ALA A 59 21.04 -8.09 -8.07
CA ALA A 59 22.46 -7.74 -7.95
C ALA A 59 22.69 -6.22 -8.16
N GLN A 60 22.04 -5.63 -9.17
CA GLN A 60 22.09 -4.17 -9.40
C GLN A 60 21.55 -3.39 -8.20
N TYR A 61 20.44 -3.85 -7.62
CA TYR A 61 19.89 -3.24 -6.40
C TYR A 61 20.89 -3.31 -5.23
N GLU A 62 21.51 -4.44 -4.99
CA GLU A 62 22.48 -4.62 -3.92
C GLU A 62 23.70 -3.68 -4.10
N GLN A 63 24.21 -3.53 -5.31
CA GLN A 63 25.27 -2.57 -5.62
C GLN A 63 24.86 -1.12 -5.36
N ILE A 64 23.66 -0.71 -5.77
CA ILE A 64 23.16 0.64 -5.54
C ILE A 64 22.97 0.91 -4.04
N MET A 65 22.58 -0.12 -3.27
CA MET A 65 22.37 0.03 -1.83
C MET A 65 23.68 0.08 -1.02
N GLU A 66 24.84 -0.17 -1.62
CA GLU A 66 26.14 0.12 -0.98
C GLU A 66 26.36 1.65 -0.81
N PHE A 67 25.90 2.44 -1.80
CA PHE A 67 25.97 3.91 -1.79
C PHE A 67 24.62 4.49 -2.24
N PRO A 68 23.58 4.46 -1.38
CA PRO A 68 22.23 4.84 -1.79
C PRO A 68 22.16 6.31 -2.22
N PRO A 69 21.64 6.63 -3.43
CA PRO A 69 21.60 8.01 -3.94
C PRO A 69 20.61 8.91 -3.21
N PHE A 70 19.76 8.33 -2.35
CA PHE A 70 18.68 9.01 -1.65
C PHE A 70 19.03 9.44 -0.21
N LEU A 71 20.27 9.32 0.23
CA LEU A 71 20.64 9.66 1.63
C LEU A 71 20.36 11.13 1.96
N ASN A 72 20.50 12.04 1.00
CA ASN A 72 20.20 13.46 1.21
C ASN A 72 18.70 13.69 1.47
N ASP A 73 17.81 12.93 0.82
CA ASP A 73 16.36 13.03 1.04
C ASP A 73 15.98 12.47 2.42
N ILE A 74 16.61 11.38 2.85
CA ILE A 74 16.46 10.85 4.22
C ILE A 74 16.92 11.89 5.26
N GLU A 75 18.07 12.53 5.03
CA GLU A 75 18.58 13.56 5.91
C GLU A 75 17.67 14.82 5.94
N ALA A 76 17.12 15.22 4.79
CA ALA A 76 16.11 16.29 4.74
C ALA A 76 14.86 15.92 5.56
N GLY A 77 14.40 14.69 5.43
CA GLY A 77 13.28 14.18 6.25
C GLY A 77 13.60 14.12 7.72
N ARG A 78 14.83 13.73 8.10
CA ARG A 78 15.31 13.74 9.49
C ARG A 78 15.25 15.14 10.09
N LYS A 79 15.72 16.14 9.37
CA LYS A 79 15.67 17.54 9.82
C LYS A 79 14.25 18.01 10.10
N ILE A 80 13.29 17.67 9.21
CA ILE A 80 11.88 17.99 9.42
C ILE A 80 11.35 17.26 10.68
N TRP A 81 11.66 15.99 10.86
CA TRP A 81 11.23 15.18 11.99
C TRP A 81 11.74 15.71 13.33
N GLU A 82 12.98 16.17 13.37
CA GLU A 82 13.65 16.66 14.58
C GLU A 82 13.34 18.14 14.88
N THR A 83 12.82 18.90 13.90
CA THR A 83 12.49 20.32 14.10
C THR A 83 11.27 20.44 15.01
N PRO A 84 11.39 21.21 16.12
CA PRO A 84 10.27 21.45 17.01
C PRO A 84 9.14 22.23 16.31
N PHE A 85 7.91 21.85 16.60
CA PHE A 85 6.73 22.65 16.30
C PHE A 85 6.74 23.96 17.11
N ARG A 86 5.88 24.93 16.78
CA ARG A 86 5.77 26.20 17.50
C ARG A 86 5.54 26.05 19.00
N ASN A 87 4.91 24.96 19.42
CA ASN A 87 4.67 24.64 20.84
C ASN A 87 5.83 23.89 21.51
N GLY A 88 6.97 23.70 20.84
CA GLY A 88 8.15 23.01 21.33
C GLY A 88 8.13 21.48 21.24
N ARG A 89 6.97 20.88 20.91
CA ARG A 89 6.87 19.43 20.69
C ARG A 89 7.44 19.05 19.33
N ARG A 90 7.67 17.75 19.11
CA ARG A 90 8.20 17.18 17.87
C ARG A 90 7.33 16.04 17.35
N PHE A 91 7.59 15.57 16.14
CA PHE A 91 6.92 14.38 15.60
C PHE A 91 7.06 13.16 16.53
N ALA A 92 8.24 12.96 17.12
CA ALA A 92 8.48 11.86 18.05
C ALA A 92 7.50 11.84 19.25
N ASP A 93 6.96 12.99 19.66
CA ASP A 93 5.98 13.07 20.75
C ASP A 93 4.57 12.65 20.36
N CYS A 94 4.31 12.46 19.07
CA CYS A 94 3.00 12.04 18.55
C CYS A 94 2.85 10.53 18.43
N PHE A 95 3.96 9.81 18.44
CA PHE A 95 3.97 8.37 18.17
C PHE A 95 4.58 7.60 19.34
N PRO A 96 4.11 6.38 19.63
CA PRO A 96 4.74 5.50 20.60
C PRO A 96 6.24 5.35 20.32
N ASP A 97 7.03 5.23 21.36
CA ASP A 97 8.49 5.02 21.31
C ASP A 97 9.25 6.00 20.39
N GLY A 98 8.76 7.25 20.29
CA GLY A 98 9.36 8.26 19.43
C GLY A 98 9.24 7.96 17.93
N GLY A 99 8.22 7.19 17.53
CA GLY A 99 7.97 6.79 16.15
C GLY A 99 8.65 5.50 15.72
N ARG A 100 9.44 4.87 16.59
CA ARG A 100 10.03 3.56 16.33
C ARG A 100 8.92 2.52 16.14
N ASN A 101 9.02 1.73 15.07
CA ASN A 101 8.04 0.71 14.73
C ASN A 101 6.61 1.22 14.48
N ALA A 102 6.41 2.54 14.37
CA ALA A 102 5.07 3.09 14.18
C ALA A 102 4.52 2.81 12.77
N ALA A 103 5.33 2.95 11.73
CA ALA A 103 4.85 2.89 10.35
C ALA A 103 4.27 1.52 9.95
N GLY A 104 4.71 0.42 10.58
CA GLY A 104 4.19 -0.91 10.29
C GLY A 104 2.76 -1.17 10.79
N GLU A 105 2.24 -0.30 11.66
CA GLU A 105 0.85 -0.34 12.14
C GLU A 105 -0.12 0.43 11.23
N TYR A 106 0.40 1.06 10.16
CA TYR A 106 -0.39 1.85 9.21
C TYR A 106 -0.44 1.19 7.83
N PRO A 107 -1.51 1.45 7.06
CA PRO A 107 -2.72 2.20 7.43
C PRO A 107 -3.55 1.49 8.50
N ARG A 108 -4.31 2.28 9.27
CA ARG A 108 -5.23 1.74 10.27
C ARG A 108 -6.62 2.37 10.13
N TYR A 109 -7.65 1.61 10.45
CA TYR A 109 -9.00 2.15 10.54
C TYR A 109 -9.18 2.91 11.85
N ASP A 110 -9.66 4.14 11.77
CA ASP A 110 -10.00 4.97 12.93
C ASP A 110 -11.53 4.95 13.12
N GLU A 111 -12.00 4.30 14.18
CA GLU A 111 -13.42 4.15 14.50
C GLU A 111 -14.11 5.51 14.73
N ARG A 112 -13.41 6.47 15.34
CA ARG A 112 -13.96 7.79 15.64
C ARG A 112 -14.16 8.62 14.37
N LEU A 113 -13.24 8.52 13.42
CA LEU A 113 -13.28 9.26 12.16
C LEU A 113 -14.04 8.48 11.06
N GLY A 114 -14.30 7.19 11.26
CA GLY A 114 -14.97 6.33 10.29
C GLY A 114 -14.18 6.11 9.00
N ARG A 115 -12.85 6.34 9.02
CA ARG A 115 -11.99 6.27 7.84
C ARG A 115 -10.67 5.56 8.11
N VAL A 116 -10.03 5.15 7.04
CA VAL A 116 -8.65 4.65 7.08
C VAL A 116 -7.69 5.84 7.17
N ILE A 117 -6.72 5.75 8.07
CA ILE A 117 -5.65 6.72 8.28
C ILE A 117 -4.34 6.09 7.79
N THR A 118 -3.73 6.68 6.77
CA THR A 118 -2.40 6.31 6.30
C THR A 118 -1.31 6.86 7.23
N PHE A 119 -0.07 6.45 7.06
CA PHE A 119 1.02 6.99 7.88
C PHE A 119 1.23 8.48 7.59
N GLU A 120 1.14 8.90 6.33
CA GLU A 120 1.19 10.30 5.91
C GLU A 120 0.05 11.13 6.51
N ALA A 121 -1.16 10.59 6.56
CA ALA A 121 -2.29 11.24 7.23
C ALA A 121 -2.03 11.38 8.75
N ALA A 122 -1.43 10.37 9.39
CA ALA A 122 -1.07 10.45 10.80
C ALA A 122 0.02 11.49 11.08
N LEU A 123 0.99 11.65 10.18
CA LEU A 123 1.98 12.72 10.24
C LEU A 123 1.30 14.11 10.17
N ASN A 124 0.32 14.27 9.28
CA ASN A 124 -0.45 15.51 9.19
C ASN A 124 -1.35 15.74 10.41
N GLN A 125 -1.94 14.70 10.98
CA GLN A 125 -2.69 14.80 12.24
C GLN A 125 -1.77 15.26 13.37
N CYS A 126 -0.53 14.79 13.43
CA CYS A 126 0.46 15.25 14.40
C CYS A 126 0.76 16.74 14.25
N ARG A 127 0.99 17.23 13.02
CA ARG A 127 1.19 18.66 12.75
C ARG A 127 0.03 19.51 13.23
N GLN A 128 -1.19 19.15 12.82
CA GLN A 128 -2.41 19.85 13.16
C GLN A 128 -2.67 19.87 14.67
N ALA A 129 -2.44 18.77 15.37
CA ALA A 129 -2.56 18.70 16.83
C ALA A 129 -1.56 19.59 17.57
N ASN A 130 -0.47 20.01 16.90
CA ASN A 130 0.55 20.90 17.43
C ASN A 130 0.49 22.32 16.85
N GLY A 131 -0.64 22.69 16.20
CA GLY A 131 -0.89 24.04 15.69
C GLY A 131 -0.16 24.37 14.39
N GLU A 132 0.35 23.35 13.67
CA GLU A 132 0.98 23.53 12.37
C GLU A 132 0.01 23.22 11.22
N PRO A 133 0.11 23.90 10.08
CA PRO A 133 -0.65 23.53 8.90
C PRO A 133 -0.24 22.13 8.41
N PRO A 134 -1.15 21.38 7.77
CA PRO A 134 -0.78 20.11 7.18
C PRO A 134 0.29 20.31 6.10
N ALA A 135 1.24 19.39 6.03
CA ALA A 135 2.18 19.31 4.92
C ALA A 135 1.44 18.90 3.64
N ALA A 136 1.76 19.56 2.55
CA ALA A 136 1.18 19.21 1.26
C ALA A 136 1.60 17.77 0.88
N TYR A 137 0.63 17.00 0.41
CA TYR A 137 0.91 15.70 -0.20
C TYR A 137 1.62 15.92 -1.53
N GLY A 138 2.58 15.07 -1.81
CA GLY A 138 3.36 15.14 -3.04
C GLY A 138 4.43 14.07 -3.07
N GLU A 139 5.19 14.06 -4.14
CA GLU A 139 6.20 13.04 -4.36
C GLU A 139 7.49 13.37 -3.59
N ARG A 140 7.82 14.63 -3.43
CA ARG A 140 9.02 15.07 -2.72
C ARG A 140 8.66 15.88 -1.47
N GLU A 141 9.20 17.05 -1.31
CA GLU A 141 9.04 17.87 -0.10
C GLU A 141 7.64 18.48 0.05
N PRO A 142 7.15 18.63 1.28
CA PRO A 142 7.78 18.18 2.53
C PRO A 142 7.33 16.77 2.94
N MET A 143 6.16 16.28 2.48
CA MET A 143 5.58 15.01 2.94
C MET A 143 6.41 13.80 2.49
N GLY A 144 6.89 13.80 1.25
CA GLY A 144 7.66 12.67 0.71
C GLY A 144 8.92 12.38 1.50
N VAL A 145 9.79 13.40 1.72
CA VAL A 145 11.04 13.22 2.47
C VAL A 145 10.79 12.95 3.95
N LEU A 146 9.77 13.60 4.55
CA LEU A 146 9.38 13.34 5.93
C LEU A 146 8.95 11.86 6.10
N THR A 147 8.11 11.36 5.22
CA THR A 147 7.66 9.95 5.24
C THR A 147 8.84 9.01 5.00
N ALA A 148 9.75 9.36 4.07
CA ALA A 148 10.92 8.56 3.76
C ALA A 148 11.78 8.33 5.01
N TYR A 149 12.07 9.39 5.77
CA TYR A 149 12.81 9.26 7.04
C TYR A 149 11.99 8.54 8.11
N ALA A 150 10.75 8.97 8.34
CA ALA A 150 9.94 8.44 9.43
C ALA A 150 9.70 6.92 9.31
N ARG A 151 9.62 6.40 8.09
CA ARG A 151 9.50 4.96 7.84
C ARG A 151 10.80 4.20 8.11
N THR A 152 11.99 4.84 8.00
CA THR A 152 13.25 4.16 8.38
C THR A 152 13.30 3.81 9.86
N LEU A 153 12.57 4.52 10.71
CA LEU A 153 12.42 4.20 12.13
C LEU A 153 11.69 2.87 12.38
N SER A 154 11.11 2.29 11.33
CA SER A 154 10.38 1.03 11.35
C SER A 154 11.02 -0.04 10.46
N ASP A 155 12.24 0.15 9.98
CA ASP A 155 12.93 -0.84 9.15
C ASP A 155 13.09 -2.17 9.88
N GLY A 156 12.79 -3.26 9.17
CA GLY A 156 12.80 -4.61 9.71
C GLY A 156 11.55 -4.97 10.55
N MET A 157 10.74 -3.99 10.96
CA MET A 157 9.48 -4.27 11.62
C MET A 157 8.56 -5.07 10.68
N ARG A 158 7.81 -6.02 11.23
CA ARG A 158 6.80 -6.73 10.44
C ARG A 158 5.54 -5.88 10.31
N VAL A 159 5.03 -5.76 9.08
CA VAL A 159 3.74 -5.10 8.81
C VAL A 159 2.64 -5.76 9.65
N ASN A 160 1.93 -4.96 10.45
CA ASN A 160 0.93 -5.44 11.42
C ASN A 160 -0.42 -4.73 11.26
N VAL A 161 -0.81 -4.45 10.03
CA VAL A 161 -2.11 -3.85 9.71
C VAL A 161 -3.25 -4.78 10.13
N LYS A 162 -4.27 -4.23 10.80
CA LYS A 162 -5.41 -4.97 11.35
C LYS A 162 -6.70 -4.62 10.63
N VAL A 163 -7.56 -5.63 10.42
CA VAL A 163 -8.89 -5.51 9.81
C VAL A 163 -9.88 -6.30 10.68
N ASP A 164 -10.06 -5.85 11.92
CA ASP A 164 -10.72 -6.64 12.95
C ASP A 164 -12.24 -6.36 13.05
N THR A 165 -12.69 -5.14 12.73
CA THR A 165 -14.09 -4.74 12.86
C THR A 165 -14.87 -4.84 11.55
N PRO A 166 -16.22 -4.94 11.59
CA PRO A 166 -17.03 -4.91 10.37
C PRO A 166 -16.82 -3.65 9.53
N ALA A 167 -16.66 -2.49 10.16
CA ALA A 167 -16.39 -1.21 9.47
C ALA A 167 -15.02 -1.21 8.81
N ALA A 168 -13.98 -1.69 9.49
CA ALA A 168 -12.64 -1.87 8.92
C ALA A 168 -12.67 -2.83 7.72
N ARG A 169 -13.43 -3.94 7.82
CA ARG A 169 -13.62 -4.89 6.71
C ARG A 169 -14.28 -4.26 5.49
N ALA A 170 -15.25 -3.37 5.70
CA ALA A 170 -15.89 -2.65 4.60
C ALA A 170 -14.89 -1.76 3.84
N LYS A 171 -13.98 -1.07 4.55
CA LYS A 171 -12.92 -0.25 3.93
C LYS A 171 -11.88 -1.12 3.21
N TYR A 172 -11.48 -2.23 3.81
CA TYR A 172 -10.63 -3.22 3.17
C TYR A 172 -11.26 -3.75 1.87
N GLN A 173 -12.56 -4.10 1.90
CA GLN A 173 -13.28 -4.59 0.73
C GLN A 173 -13.35 -3.53 -0.37
N ALA A 174 -13.61 -2.27 -0.03
CA ALA A 174 -13.60 -1.16 -0.99
C ALA A 174 -12.23 -1.01 -1.67
N GLY A 175 -11.13 -1.15 -0.92
CA GLY A 175 -9.77 -1.16 -1.48
C GLY A 175 -9.51 -2.35 -2.39
N LYS A 176 -9.98 -3.54 -1.99
CA LYS A 176 -9.93 -4.76 -2.82
C LYS A 176 -10.70 -4.57 -4.13
N ASP A 177 -11.92 -4.07 -4.05
CA ASP A 177 -12.76 -3.85 -5.23
C ASP A 177 -12.11 -2.87 -6.20
N LEU A 178 -11.49 -1.80 -5.69
CA LEU A 178 -10.74 -0.86 -6.52
C LEU A 178 -9.52 -1.52 -7.17
N TYR A 179 -8.79 -2.36 -6.44
CA TYR A 179 -7.60 -3.05 -6.96
C TYR A 179 -7.91 -3.98 -8.14
N PHE A 180 -9.07 -4.65 -8.09
CA PHE A 180 -9.52 -5.57 -9.14
C PHE A 180 -10.36 -4.87 -10.23
N ARG A 181 -10.85 -3.67 -9.98
CA ARG A 181 -11.69 -2.92 -10.93
C ARG A 181 -10.89 -2.54 -12.17
N ARG A 182 -11.50 -2.77 -13.33
CA ARG A 182 -10.95 -2.32 -14.61
C ARG A 182 -11.29 -0.85 -14.82
N LEU A 183 -10.29 -0.04 -15.15
CA LEU A 183 -10.37 1.41 -15.21
C LEU A 183 -9.72 1.96 -16.47
N GLY A 184 -10.10 3.20 -16.80
CA GLY A 184 -9.50 3.99 -17.87
C GLY A 184 -9.80 3.46 -19.27
N GLN A 185 -9.29 4.19 -20.26
CA GLN A 185 -9.49 3.84 -21.67
C GLN A 185 -8.81 2.52 -22.05
N LEU A 186 -7.74 2.14 -21.33
CA LEU A 186 -7.07 0.85 -21.56
C LEU A 186 -7.76 -0.31 -20.86
N ASN A 187 -8.86 -0.07 -20.15
CA ASN A 187 -9.65 -1.09 -19.46
C ASN A 187 -8.75 -2.05 -18.66
N ALA A 188 -7.77 -1.51 -17.92
CA ALA A 188 -6.81 -2.26 -17.12
C ALA A 188 -7.12 -2.18 -15.62
N SER A 189 -6.55 -3.08 -14.83
CA SER A 189 -6.67 -3.07 -13.38
C SER A 189 -5.31 -3.28 -12.71
N CYS A 190 -5.18 -2.86 -11.44
CA CYS A 190 -3.97 -3.14 -10.68
C CYS A 190 -3.69 -4.64 -10.61
N ALA A 191 -4.72 -5.45 -10.33
CA ALA A 191 -4.61 -6.91 -10.30
C ALA A 191 -4.24 -7.51 -11.65
N GLY A 192 -4.70 -6.92 -12.77
CA GLY A 192 -4.34 -7.36 -14.11
C GLY A 192 -2.83 -7.39 -14.33
N CYS A 193 -2.13 -6.34 -13.84
CA CYS A 193 -0.68 -6.29 -13.87
C CYS A 193 -0.07 -7.09 -12.70
N HIS A 194 -0.38 -6.73 -11.48
CA HIS A 194 0.37 -7.15 -10.29
C HIS A 194 -0.03 -8.51 -9.70
N VAL A 195 -1.09 -9.14 -10.20
CA VAL A 195 -1.45 -10.53 -9.89
C VAL A 195 -1.25 -11.38 -11.13
N HIS A 196 -2.01 -11.10 -12.20
CA HIS A 196 -2.06 -11.99 -13.36
C HIS A 196 -0.81 -11.93 -14.23
N ASN A 197 -0.16 -10.77 -14.33
CA ASN A 197 1.05 -10.55 -15.14
C ASN A 197 2.31 -10.28 -14.30
N ALA A 198 2.30 -10.54 -12.99
CA ALA A 198 3.49 -10.41 -12.16
C ALA A 198 4.64 -11.28 -12.71
N GLY A 199 5.85 -10.74 -12.75
CA GLY A 199 7.03 -11.39 -13.31
C GLY A 199 7.20 -11.26 -14.83
N ASN A 200 6.15 -10.84 -15.55
CA ASN A 200 6.27 -10.53 -16.97
C ASN A 200 6.91 -9.16 -17.18
N THR A 201 7.53 -8.96 -18.32
CA THR A 201 8.11 -7.66 -18.70
C THR A 201 7.08 -6.80 -19.44
N MET A 202 6.97 -5.54 -19.03
CA MET A 202 6.20 -4.51 -19.71
C MET A 202 7.05 -3.25 -19.89
N ARG A 203 7.28 -2.81 -21.12
CA ARG A 203 8.11 -1.64 -21.43
C ARG A 203 9.50 -1.69 -20.78
N MET A 204 10.19 -2.78 -20.82
CA MET A 204 11.51 -3.00 -20.22
C MET A 204 11.53 -3.09 -18.67
N GLU A 205 10.38 -3.05 -18.01
CA GLU A 205 10.28 -3.24 -16.57
C GLU A 205 9.56 -4.55 -16.23
N ILE A 206 10.09 -5.28 -15.26
CA ILE A 206 9.42 -6.46 -14.72
C ILE A 206 8.29 -6.00 -13.79
N ILE A 207 7.11 -6.55 -13.98
CA ILE A 207 5.94 -6.24 -13.15
C ILE A 207 6.11 -6.93 -11.79
N SER A 208 6.08 -6.14 -10.71
CA SER A 208 6.15 -6.65 -9.35
C SER A 208 4.89 -7.43 -8.96
N PRO A 209 4.99 -8.47 -8.13
CA PRO A 209 3.82 -9.10 -7.51
C PRO A 209 3.08 -8.15 -6.57
N ALA A 210 1.79 -8.40 -6.34
CA ALA A 210 0.97 -7.67 -5.38
C ALA A 210 1.46 -7.86 -3.93
N LEU A 211 1.97 -9.04 -3.63
CA LEU A 211 2.51 -9.37 -2.32
C LEU A 211 3.79 -8.55 -2.07
N GLY A 212 3.89 -7.92 -0.91
CA GLY A 212 5.01 -7.07 -0.53
C GLY A 212 4.96 -5.64 -1.10
N GLN A 213 3.97 -5.27 -1.91
CA GLN A 213 3.91 -3.94 -2.53
C GLN A 213 3.89 -2.79 -1.52
N ALA A 214 3.34 -2.97 -0.33
CA ALA A 214 3.24 -1.90 0.67
C ALA A 214 4.44 -1.81 1.65
N THR A 215 5.47 -2.65 1.49
CA THR A 215 6.55 -2.77 2.48
C THR A 215 7.68 -1.76 2.34
N HIS A 216 7.76 -1.02 1.20
CA HIS A 216 8.97 -0.33 0.79
C HIS A 216 8.76 1.12 0.30
N TRP A 217 7.68 1.76 0.68
CA TRP A 217 7.38 3.14 0.27
C TRP A 217 7.83 4.15 1.33
N PRO A 218 8.19 5.38 0.92
CA PRO A 218 8.43 5.84 -0.46
C PRO A 218 9.58 5.12 -1.13
N ILE A 219 9.60 5.11 -2.45
CA ILE A 219 10.70 4.57 -3.23
C ILE A 219 11.48 5.69 -3.93
N PHE A 220 12.75 5.40 -4.23
CA PHE A 220 13.60 6.24 -5.08
C PHE A 220 13.74 5.58 -6.44
N ARG A 221 13.29 6.26 -7.48
CA ARG A 221 13.27 5.75 -8.84
C ARG A 221 14.15 6.59 -9.75
N GLY A 222 14.91 5.93 -10.65
CA GLY A 222 15.78 6.62 -11.59
C GLY A 222 16.90 7.44 -10.95
N GLY A 223 17.21 7.21 -9.67
CA GLY A 223 18.28 7.89 -8.94
C GLY A 223 17.90 9.23 -8.30
N GLU A 224 16.82 9.88 -8.72
CA GLU A 224 16.49 11.23 -8.24
C GLU A 224 15.00 11.43 -7.90
N GLU A 225 14.12 10.53 -8.31
CA GLU A 225 12.68 10.68 -8.12
C GLU A 225 12.22 9.95 -6.86
N LEU A 226 11.83 10.72 -5.84
CA LEU A 226 11.13 10.19 -4.67
C LEU A 226 9.64 10.02 -5.02
N MET A 227 9.10 8.83 -4.79
CA MET A 227 7.70 8.50 -5.11
C MET A 227 7.02 7.85 -3.92
N THR A 228 5.92 8.43 -3.47
CA THR A 228 5.04 7.83 -2.44
C THR A 228 4.16 6.74 -3.06
N LEU A 229 3.57 5.89 -2.21
CA LEU A 229 2.65 4.84 -2.69
C LEU A 229 1.44 5.44 -3.41
N GLN A 230 0.83 6.49 -2.87
CA GLN A 230 -0.30 7.17 -3.54
C GLN A 230 0.15 7.90 -4.81
N GLY A 231 1.35 8.45 -4.86
CA GLY A 231 1.97 8.95 -6.08
C GLY A 231 2.09 7.87 -7.16
N ARG A 232 2.46 6.64 -6.75
CA ARG A 232 2.49 5.49 -7.66
C ARG A 232 1.08 5.10 -8.14
N PHE A 233 0.07 5.12 -7.29
CA PHE A 233 -1.31 4.87 -7.70
C PHE A 233 -1.76 5.89 -8.75
N LYS A 234 -1.51 7.19 -8.51
CA LYS A 234 -1.78 8.27 -9.45
C LYS A 234 -1.15 7.98 -10.81
N ARG A 235 0.16 7.72 -10.83
CA ARG A 235 0.91 7.45 -12.07
C ARG A 235 0.40 6.20 -12.80
N CYS A 236 0.03 5.13 -12.09
CA CYS A 236 -0.56 3.95 -12.70
C CYS A 236 -1.92 4.26 -13.33
N MET A 237 -2.78 5.04 -12.68
CA MET A 237 -4.07 5.44 -13.27
C MET A 237 -3.90 6.29 -14.52
N GLU A 238 -2.97 7.26 -14.51
CA GLU A 238 -2.62 8.06 -15.69
C GLU A 238 -2.13 7.16 -16.85
N GLN A 239 -1.30 6.16 -16.56
CA GLN A 239 -0.85 5.17 -17.56
C GLN A 239 -1.99 4.32 -18.12
N MET A 240 -3.04 4.05 -17.33
CA MET A 240 -4.26 3.39 -17.79
C MET A 240 -5.23 4.35 -18.49
N ARG A 241 -4.87 5.62 -18.63
CA ARG A 241 -5.74 6.69 -19.12
C ARG A 241 -7.03 6.81 -18.33
N ALA A 242 -6.93 6.71 -17.02
CA ALA A 242 -7.98 6.97 -16.05
C ALA A 242 -7.68 8.29 -15.32
N VAL A 243 -8.73 8.95 -14.84
CA VAL A 243 -8.58 10.12 -13.95
C VAL A 243 -8.19 9.61 -12.56
N PRO A 244 -7.04 10.04 -12.02
CA PRO A 244 -6.61 9.61 -10.68
C PRO A 244 -7.45 10.29 -9.59
N TYR A 245 -7.57 9.61 -8.46
CA TYR A 245 -8.11 10.22 -7.24
C TYR A 245 -7.09 11.19 -6.60
N GLY A 246 -7.56 12.03 -5.68
CA GLY A 246 -6.70 12.92 -4.92
C GLY A 246 -5.90 12.18 -3.84
N TYR A 247 -4.77 12.77 -3.44
CA TYR A 247 -4.04 12.29 -2.26
C TYR A 247 -4.94 12.32 -1.01
N ASP A 248 -4.77 11.36 -0.12
CA ASP A 248 -5.55 11.17 1.11
C ASP A 248 -7.07 11.00 0.87
N SER A 249 -7.47 10.71 -0.39
CA SER A 249 -8.86 10.34 -0.68
C SER A 249 -9.23 9.01 -0.03
N GLU A 250 -10.52 8.79 0.17
CA GLU A 250 -11.02 7.54 0.73
C GLU A 250 -10.61 6.35 -0.13
N GLU A 251 -10.67 6.50 -1.44
CA GLU A 251 -10.31 5.47 -2.42
C GLU A 251 -8.84 5.07 -2.29
N TRP A 252 -7.92 6.04 -2.23
CA TRP A 252 -6.49 5.76 -2.09
C TRP A 252 -6.16 5.15 -0.72
N ASN A 253 -6.78 5.65 0.34
CA ASN A 253 -6.56 5.15 1.69
C ASN A 253 -7.04 3.71 1.84
N ASN A 254 -8.21 3.38 1.27
CA ASN A 254 -8.74 2.03 1.26
C ASN A 254 -7.89 1.08 0.42
N LEU A 255 -7.37 1.55 -0.74
CA LEU A 255 -6.48 0.78 -1.58
C LEU A 255 -5.15 0.48 -0.88
N GLU A 256 -4.56 1.47 -0.22
CA GLU A 256 -3.35 1.29 0.58
C GLU A 256 -3.58 0.34 1.75
N TYR A 257 -4.76 0.41 2.40
CA TYR A 257 -5.15 -0.48 3.48
C TYR A 257 -5.24 -1.94 3.03
N PHE A 258 -5.86 -2.18 1.88
CA PHE A 258 -5.92 -3.50 1.25
C PHE A 258 -4.51 -4.05 0.98
N LEU A 259 -3.66 -3.30 0.27
CA LEU A 259 -2.30 -3.73 -0.08
C LEU A 259 -1.40 -3.96 1.14
N SER A 260 -1.54 -3.11 2.15
CA SER A 260 -0.78 -3.25 3.39
C SER A 260 -1.19 -4.49 4.19
N TYR A 261 -2.49 -4.81 4.21
CA TYR A 261 -2.95 -6.05 4.82
C TYR A 261 -2.43 -7.29 4.09
N LEU A 262 -2.41 -7.28 2.75
CA LEU A 262 -1.80 -8.38 1.97
C LEU A 262 -0.32 -8.58 2.29
N SER A 263 0.38 -7.51 2.69
CA SER A 263 1.79 -7.53 3.07
C SER A 263 2.03 -7.84 4.57
N ARG A 264 0.97 -8.13 5.32
CA ARG A 264 1.05 -8.42 6.76
C ARG A 264 2.01 -9.57 7.06
N GLY A 265 2.87 -9.34 8.05
CA GLY A 265 3.91 -10.29 8.46
C GLY A 265 5.21 -10.19 7.67
N LEU A 266 5.26 -9.47 6.55
CA LEU A 266 6.49 -9.20 5.84
C LEU A 266 7.28 -8.07 6.51
N PRO A 267 8.63 -8.09 6.47
CA PRO A 267 9.43 -7.01 7.03
C PRO A 267 9.31 -5.75 6.18
N MET A 268 9.25 -4.60 6.83
CA MET A 268 9.37 -3.31 6.17
C MET A 268 10.79 -3.09 5.66
N ARG A 269 10.89 -2.50 4.49
CA ARG A 269 12.13 -2.02 3.88
C ARG A 269 11.89 -0.64 3.31
N SER A 270 12.06 0.37 4.15
CA SER A 270 11.77 1.75 3.78
C SER A 270 12.80 2.31 2.82
N SER A 271 12.37 3.33 2.05
CA SER A 271 13.26 4.15 1.20
C SER A 271 14.10 3.34 0.23
N VAL A 272 13.49 2.37 -0.42
CA VAL A 272 14.16 1.42 -1.30
C VAL A 272 14.27 1.99 -2.72
N PHE A 273 15.48 1.89 -3.30
CA PHE A 273 15.67 2.19 -4.71
C PHE A 273 14.88 1.21 -5.59
N ARG A 274 14.22 1.75 -6.63
CA ARG A 274 13.61 0.97 -7.72
C ARG A 274 14.01 1.58 -9.05
N LYS A 275 14.30 0.70 -10.00
CA LYS A 275 14.65 1.10 -11.38
C LYS A 275 13.43 1.61 -12.14
#